data_6a3ff1fe2ec6519729b3b680098932d4
#
_entry.id   6a3ff1fe2ec6519729b3b680098932d4
#
_cell.length_a   1.000
_cell.length_b   1.000
_cell.length_c   1.000
_cell.angle_alpha   90.00
_cell.angle_beta   90.00
_cell.angle_gamma   90.00
#
_symmetry.space_group_name_H-M   'P 1'
#
loop_
_entity.id
_entity.type
_entity.pdbx_description
1 polymer ?
#
loop_
_entity_poly.entity_id
_entity_poly.type
_entity_poly.pdbx_seq_one_letter_code
_entity_poly.pdbx_strand_id
1 'polypeptide(L)'
;MKKLLVSRSVEKKIQKGQVVLEKEDFPELSETDIEVELYSQGKQFLGKAYLSPQNKGIGWFVTDQNISFDQSFFETLFKKAKDKRASYYQDDLTTAFRLFNQEGDGFGGLTLDLYGDYLVFSWYNSYVFQLRQQIVAAFSQVFPEVLGAYEKIRFKGLNYESDHIYGKEAPENFTVLENGVLYQVFMNDGLMTGIFLDQHDVRGSLVDGLAMGKSLLNMFSYTAAFSVAAAMGGASETTSVDLAKRSKELSVAHFEANGISLENHHFIVMDVFEYFKYAKRKGLSYDVIVLDPPSFARNKKQTFSEVKDYHKLISQSLDILNPGGIIIASTNAANVSRQKFTEQIDKGFAGRTYQVLNKYGLPADFIYNKKDESSNYLKVISMKVTK
;
A
#
# COMPACT_ATOMS: atom_id res chain seq x y z
N MET A 1 3.14 -34.12 -6.51
CA MET A 1 3.60 -32.78 -6.90
C MET A 1 3.96 -32.77 -8.37
N LYS A 2 3.51 -31.79 -9.14
CA LYS A 2 3.74 -31.71 -10.58
C LYS A 2 5.15 -31.18 -10.86
N LYS A 3 5.85 -31.81 -11.83
CA LYS A 3 7.19 -31.38 -12.27
C LYS A 3 7.07 -30.62 -13.57
N LEU A 4 7.65 -29.42 -13.62
CA LEU A 4 7.63 -28.55 -14.79
C LEU A 4 9.05 -28.25 -15.28
N LEU A 5 9.28 -28.44 -16.57
CA LEU A 5 10.51 -28.00 -17.23
C LEU A 5 10.33 -26.53 -17.60
N VAL A 6 11.24 -25.67 -17.15
CA VAL A 6 11.22 -24.25 -17.50
C VAL A 6 12.17 -23.92 -18.65
N SER A 7 11.87 -22.84 -19.36
CA SER A 7 12.76 -22.33 -20.41
C SER A 7 14.05 -21.77 -19.80
N ARG A 8 15.12 -21.64 -20.62
CA ARG A 8 16.37 -20.95 -20.19
C ARG A 8 16.13 -19.50 -19.75
N SER A 9 15.10 -18.86 -20.28
CA SER A 9 14.74 -17.49 -19.86
C SER A 9 14.26 -17.49 -18.42
N VAL A 10 13.33 -18.38 -18.07
CA VAL A 10 12.78 -18.52 -16.71
C VAL A 10 13.88 -18.93 -15.73
N GLU A 11 14.73 -19.91 -16.10
CA GLU A 11 15.88 -20.31 -15.29
C GLU A 11 16.77 -19.11 -14.95
N LYS A 12 17.11 -18.28 -15.95
CA LYS A 12 17.89 -17.05 -15.72
C LYS A 12 17.19 -16.02 -14.86
N LYS A 13 15.85 -15.87 -14.98
CA LYS A 13 15.07 -15.00 -14.10
C LYS A 13 15.21 -15.44 -12.63
N ILE A 14 15.02 -16.74 -12.37
CA ILE A 14 15.14 -17.35 -11.03
C ILE A 14 16.56 -17.14 -10.47
N GLN A 15 17.59 -17.45 -11.25
CA GLN A 15 19.00 -17.25 -10.86
C GLN A 15 19.35 -15.80 -10.53
N LYS A 16 18.69 -14.84 -11.18
CA LYS A 16 18.80 -13.41 -10.87
C LYS A 16 17.98 -12.99 -9.64
N GLY A 17 17.19 -13.91 -9.07
CA GLY A 17 16.36 -13.67 -7.89
C GLY A 17 15.02 -13.00 -8.19
N GLN A 18 14.57 -13.02 -9.43
CA GLN A 18 13.19 -12.72 -9.78
C GLN A 18 12.34 -13.91 -9.39
N VAL A 19 11.34 -13.69 -8.55
CA VAL A 19 10.53 -14.78 -7.97
C VAL A 19 9.11 -14.81 -8.54
N VAL A 20 8.62 -13.72 -9.12
CA VAL A 20 7.30 -13.68 -9.76
C VAL A 20 7.36 -14.42 -11.09
N LEU A 21 6.44 -15.34 -11.27
CA LEU A 21 6.27 -16.14 -12.48
C LEU A 21 5.15 -15.52 -13.32
N GLU A 22 5.43 -15.23 -14.59
CA GLU A 22 4.51 -14.59 -15.51
C GLU A 22 3.79 -15.61 -16.40
N LYS A 23 2.68 -15.22 -17.00
CA LYS A 23 1.89 -16.10 -17.86
C LYS A 23 2.69 -16.63 -19.05
N GLU A 24 3.55 -15.79 -19.59
CA GLU A 24 4.44 -16.08 -20.73
C GLU A 24 5.51 -17.13 -20.38
N ASP A 25 5.83 -17.29 -19.09
CA ASP A 25 6.79 -18.27 -18.61
C ASP A 25 6.24 -19.73 -18.73
N PHE A 26 4.90 -19.88 -18.79
CA PHE A 26 4.20 -21.18 -18.82
C PHE A 26 3.04 -21.15 -19.82
N PRO A 27 3.29 -21.05 -21.14
CA PRO A 27 2.25 -20.89 -22.15
C PRO A 27 1.27 -22.06 -22.24
N GLU A 28 1.70 -23.27 -21.88
CA GLU A 28 0.89 -24.50 -21.91
C GLU A 28 0.29 -24.86 -20.54
N LEU A 29 0.27 -23.93 -19.59
CA LEU A 29 -0.26 -24.17 -18.27
C LEU A 29 -1.78 -24.40 -18.35
N SER A 30 -2.21 -25.62 -17.99
CA SER A 30 -3.62 -26.03 -17.96
C SER A 30 -4.21 -26.10 -16.55
N GLU A 31 -3.38 -26.06 -15.52
CA GLU A 31 -3.76 -26.27 -14.13
C GLU A 31 -3.16 -25.20 -13.24
N THR A 32 -3.97 -24.58 -12.40
CA THR A 32 -3.60 -23.54 -11.45
C THR A 32 -3.95 -23.96 -10.03
N ASP A 33 -3.54 -23.15 -9.06
CA ASP A 33 -3.75 -23.37 -7.62
C ASP A 33 -3.04 -24.64 -7.12
N ILE A 34 -1.80 -24.84 -7.61
CA ILE A 34 -0.98 -26.02 -7.33
C ILE A 34 0.45 -25.66 -6.93
N GLU A 35 1.05 -26.53 -6.11
CA GLU A 35 2.49 -26.57 -5.85
C GLU A 35 3.20 -27.33 -6.96
N VAL A 36 4.36 -26.84 -7.39
CA VAL A 36 5.16 -27.43 -8.47
C VAL A 36 6.64 -27.46 -8.13
N GLU A 37 7.33 -28.45 -8.68
CA GLU A 37 8.78 -28.50 -8.75
C GLU A 37 9.25 -27.99 -10.11
N LEU A 38 10.18 -27.05 -10.12
CA LEU A 38 10.77 -26.50 -11.34
C LEU A 38 12.10 -27.17 -11.66
N TYR A 39 12.27 -27.54 -12.91
CA TYR A 39 13.48 -28.16 -13.44
C TYR A 39 13.98 -27.42 -14.68
N SER A 40 15.30 -27.34 -14.84
CA SER A 40 15.91 -26.85 -16.08
C SER A 40 15.64 -27.78 -17.26
N GLN A 41 15.91 -27.35 -18.49
CA GLN A 41 15.86 -28.21 -19.68
C GLN A 41 16.82 -29.40 -19.57
N GLY A 42 17.90 -29.28 -18.81
CA GLY A 42 18.82 -30.38 -18.46
C GLY A 42 18.35 -31.30 -17.33
N LYS A 43 17.08 -31.17 -16.90
CA LYS A 43 16.47 -31.93 -15.80
C LYS A 43 17.12 -31.70 -14.42
N GLN A 44 17.83 -30.62 -14.23
CA GLN A 44 18.35 -30.22 -12.94
C GLN A 44 17.21 -29.58 -12.13
N PHE A 45 17.04 -29.98 -10.87
CA PHE A 45 16.11 -29.34 -9.94
C PHE A 45 16.52 -27.89 -9.68
N LEU A 46 15.60 -26.95 -9.85
CA LEU A 46 15.82 -25.54 -9.62
C LEU A 46 15.20 -25.07 -8.30
N GLY A 47 14.10 -25.72 -7.89
CA GLY A 47 13.42 -25.39 -6.66
C GLY A 47 11.92 -25.64 -6.72
N LYS A 48 11.24 -25.13 -5.69
CA LYS A 48 9.80 -25.21 -5.54
C LYS A 48 9.12 -23.87 -5.78
N ALA A 49 7.97 -23.95 -6.39
CA ALA A 49 7.11 -22.83 -6.71
C ALA A 49 5.65 -23.21 -6.48
N TYR A 50 4.77 -22.25 -6.51
CA TYR A 50 3.35 -22.51 -6.71
C TYR A 50 2.80 -21.64 -7.86
N LEU A 51 1.75 -22.13 -8.50
CA LEU A 51 1.06 -21.47 -9.59
C LEU A 51 -0.37 -21.17 -9.16
N SER A 52 -0.69 -19.88 -9.02
CA SER A 52 -2.02 -19.38 -8.70
C SER A 52 -2.14 -17.94 -9.21
N PRO A 53 -3.05 -17.68 -10.16
CA PRO A 53 -3.14 -16.38 -10.81
C PRO A 53 -3.52 -15.25 -9.86
N GLN A 54 -2.83 -14.12 -9.98
CA GLN A 54 -3.24 -12.84 -9.42
C GLN A 54 -2.75 -11.69 -10.32
N ASN A 55 -3.08 -10.44 -9.98
CA ASN A 55 -2.73 -9.28 -10.82
C ASN A 55 -1.23 -9.13 -11.10
N LYS A 56 -0.37 -9.60 -10.18
CA LYS A 56 1.09 -9.47 -10.26
C LYS A 56 1.74 -10.55 -11.14
N GLY A 57 1.15 -11.74 -11.22
CA GLY A 57 1.69 -12.88 -11.97
C GLY A 57 0.81 -14.13 -11.81
N ILE A 58 1.26 -15.24 -12.35
CA ILE A 58 0.55 -16.53 -12.25
C ILE A 58 1.10 -17.45 -11.18
N GLY A 59 2.14 -17.04 -10.45
CA GLY A 59 2.75 -17.84 -9.40
C GLY A 59 4.04 -17.25 -8.86
N TRP A 60 4.63 -17.95 -7.92
CA TRP A 60 5.88 -17.54 -7.26
C TRP A 60 6.85 -18.69 -7.13
N PHE A 61 8.08 -18.46 -7.51
CA PHE A 61 9.21 -19.27 -7.07
C PHE A 61 9.44 -18.98 -5.58
N VAL A 62 9.46 -20.02 -4.74
CA VAL A 62 9.51 -19.86 -3.29
C VAL A 62 10.90 -20.17 -2.74
N THR A 63 11.49 -21.30 -3.15
CA THR A 63 12.76 -21.78 -2.58
C THR A 63 13.50 -22.69 -3.56
N ASP A 64 14.82 -22.69 -3.49
CA ASP A 64 15.71 -23.61 -4.18
C ASP A 64 15.87 -24.95 -3.43
N GLN A 65 15.26 -25.09 -2.25
CA GLN A 65 15.30 -26.30 -1.42
C GLN A 65 14.08 -27.17 -1.67
N ASN A 66 14.25 -28.48 -1.53
CA ASN A 66 13.13 -29.43 -1.61
C ASN A 66 12.45 -29.59 -0.24
N ILE A 67 11.74 -28.55 0.21
CA ILE A 67 11.02 -28.51 1.48
C ILE A 67 9.52 -28.39 1.24
N SER A 68 8.70 -28.83 2.19
CA SER A 68 7.24 -28.68 2.13
C SER A 68 6.81 -27.31 2.64
N PHE A 69 5.72 -26.76 2.09
CA PHE A 69 5.09 -25.54 2.58
C PHE A 69 4.09 -25.88 3.69
N ASP A 70 4.61 -26.47 4.76
CA ASP A 70 3.86 -26.86 5.95
C ASP A 70 3.91 -25.77 7.05
N GLN A 71 3.30 -26.06 8.19
CA GLN A 71 3.27 -25.13 9.33
C GLN A 71 4.68 -24.72 9.77
N SER A 72 5.65 -25.65 9.82
CA SER A 72 7.01 -25.35 10.30
C SER A 72 7.77 -24.42 9.33
N PHE A 73 7.50 -24.53 8.04
CA PHE A 73 7.99 -23.60 7.03
C PHE A 73 7.50 -22.17 7.30
N PHE A 74 6.19 -21.98 7.52
CA PHE A 74 5.62 -20.67 7.82
C PHE A 74 6.08 -20.12 9.17
N GLU A 75 6.22 -20.95 10.21
CA GLU A 75 6.80 -20.52 11.50
C GLU A 75 8.20 -19.94 11.30
N THR A 76 9.02 -20.59 10.47
CA THR A 76 10.37 -20.10 10.17
C THR A 76 10.34 -18.74 9.45
N LEU A 77 9.45 -18.55 8.49
CA LEU A 77 9.27 -17.27 7.79
C LEU A 77 8.79 -16.17 8.75
N PHE A 78 7.82 -16.49 9.61
CA PHE A 78 7.25 -15.52 10.56
C PHE A 78 8.23 -15.11 11.65
N LYS A 79 9.05 -16.03 12.17
CA LYS A 79 10.15 -15.68 13.09
C LYS A 79 11.13 -14.70 12.44
N LYS A 80 11.56 -14.96 11.19
CA LYS A 80 12.42 -14.06 10.44
C LYS A 80 11.75 -12.70 10.17
N ALA A 81 10.45 -12.69 9.90
CA ALA A 81 9.69 -11.46 9.67
C ALA A 81 9.59 -10.62 10.96
N LYS A 82 9.36 -11.27 12.13
CA LYS A 82 9.36 -10.64 13.44
C LYS A 82 10.70 -9.98 13.74
N ASP A 83 11.81 -10.71 13.55
CA ASP A 83 13.15 -10.20 13.80
C ASP A 83 13.49 -8.96 12.95
N LYS A 84 13.08 -8.97 11.68
CA LYS A 84 13.29 -7.84 10.76
C LYS A 84 12.54 -6.57 11.17
N ARG A 85 11.51 -6.69 11.99
CA ARG A 85 10.66 -5.58 12.47
C ARG A 85 10.80 -5.33 13.96
N ALA A 86 11.89 -5.79 14.56
CA ALA A 86 12.13 -5.64 15.99
C ALA A 86 12.04 -4.19 16.49
N SER A 87 12.44 -3.21 15.66
CA SER A 87 12.35 -1.79 16.00
C SER A 87 10.91 -1.30 16.12
N TYR A 88 9.97 -1.82 15.32
CA TYR A 88 8.56 -1.44 15.38
C TYR A 88 7.88 -1.94 16.68
N TYR A 89 8.31 -3.08 17.21
CA TYR A 89 7.79 -3.58 18.49
C TYR A 89 8.29 -2.77 19.71
N GLN A 90 9.27 -1.89 19.51
CA GLN A 90 9.84 -1.01 20.54
C GLN A 90 9.42 0.45 20.33
N ASP A 91 8.60 0.74 19.32
CA ASP A 91 8.16 2.09 19.00
C ASP A 91 6.81 2.37 19.65
N ASP A 92 6.81 3.20 20.67
CA ASP A 92 5.59 3.61 21.39
C ASP A 92 4.72 4.59 20.58
N LEU A 93 5.24 5.15 19.48
CA LEU A 93 4.54 6.11 18.62
C LEU A 93 3.90 5.46 17.39
N THR A 94 4.24 4.19 17.08
CA THR A 94 3.69 3.48 15.92
C THR A 94 3.32 2.05 16.29
N THR A 95 2.02 1.79 16.43
CA THR A 95 1.46 0.48 16.79
C THR A 95 0.81 -0.25 15.62
N ALA A 96 0.87 0.32 14.40
CA ALA A 96 0.36 -0.30 13.18
C ALA A 96 1.44 -0.33 12.11
N PHE A 97 1.78 -1.54 11.62
CA PHE A 97 2.82 -1.75 10.62
C PHE A 97 2.64 -3.07 9.86
N ARG A 98 3.30 -3.19 8.71
CA ARG A 98 3.35 -4.41 7.89
C ARG A 98 4.29 -5.44 8.51
N LEU A 99 3.73 -6.54 9.01
CA LEU A 99 4.49 -7.61 9.67
C LEU A 99 5.07 -8.61 8.67
N PHE A 100 4.37 -8.86 7.55
CA PHE A 100 4.82 -9.77 6.50
C PHE A 100 4.42 -9.23 5.12
N ASN A 101 5.37 -9.14 4.20
CA ASN A 101 5.16 -8.49 2.89
C ASN A 101 5.52 -9.41 1.72
N GLN A 102 4.67 -10.39 1.45
CA GLN A 102 4.76 -11.26 0.26
C GLN A 102 6.17 -11.82 0.04
N GLU A 103 6.65 -11.78 -1.22
CA GLU A 103 7.97 -12.28 -1.63
C GLU A 103 9.14 -11.55 -0.97
N GLY A 104 8.94 -10.36 -0.43
CA GLY A 104 9.96 -9.66 0.38
C GLY A 104 10.32 -10.40 1.66
N ASP A 105 9.36 -11.12 2.22
CA ASP A 105 9.53 -11.99 3.37
C ASP A 105 9.58 -13.49 3.03
N GLY A 106 9.60 -13.82 1.73
CA GLY A 106 9.89 -15.15 1.24
C GLY A 106 8.69 -15.97 0.77
N PHE A 107 7.45 -15.42 0.78
CA PHE A 107 6.28 -16.13 0.27
C PHE A 107 5.26 -15.15 -0.34
N GLY A 108 5.14 -15.12 -1.66
CA GLY A 108 4.22 -14.25 -2.36
C GLY A 108 2.75 -14.58 -2.07
N GLY A 109 1.85 -13.64 -2.38
CA GLY A 109 0.40 -13.85 -2.26
C GLY A 109 -0.19 -13.72 -0.86
N LEU A 110 0.62 -13.34 0.15
CA LEU A 110 0.22 -13.12 1.53
C LEU A 110 0.79 -11.81 2.07
N THR A 111 -0.03 -11.00 2.72
CA THR A 111 0.46 -9.94 3.61
C THR A 111 -0.16 -10.07 4.99
N LEU A 112 0.60 -9.67 6.01
CA LEU A 112 0.15 -9.57 7.39
C LEU A 112 0.35 -8.13 7.85
N ASP A 113 -0.72 -7.49 8.28
CA ASP A 113 -0.72 -6.14 8.83
C ASP A 113 -1.13 -6.19 10.30
N LEU A 114 -0.26 -5.71 11.18
CA LEU A 114 -0.54 -5.56 12.60
C LEU A 114 -1.19 -4.20 12.85
N TYR A 115 -2.23 -4.19 13.67
CA TYR A 115 -2.93 -3.00 14.14
C TYR A 115 -3.07 -3.12 15.66
N GLY A 116 -2.16 -2.54 16.44
CA GLY A 116 -2.09 -2.74 17.87
C GLY A 116 -2.00 -4.24 18.23
N ASP A 117 -3.00 -4.75 18.94
CA ASP A 117 -3.07 -6.16 19.35
C ASP A 117 -3.82 -7.07 18.33
N TYR A 118 -4.19 -6.54 17.17
CA TYR A 118 -4.99 -7.27 16.17
C TYR A 118 -4.24 -7.39 14.85
N LEU A 119 -4.50 -8.49 14.15
CA LEU A 119 -3.87 -8.78 12.86
C LEU A 119 -4.87 -8.85 11.71
N VAL A 120 -4.43 -8.46 10.52
CA VAL A 120 -5.14 -8.71 9.26
C VAL A 120 -4.28 -9.57 8.34
N PHE A 121 -4.80 -10.75 7.99
CA PHE A 121 -4.30 -11.54 6.88
C PHE A 121 -4.93 -11.02 5.58
N SER A 122 -4.13 -10.74 4.56
CA SER A 122 -4.65 -10.47 3.21
C SER A 122 -4.19 -11.58 2.25
N TRP A 123 -5.17 -12.26 1.67
CA TRP A 123 -4.99 -13.39 0.75
C TRP A 123 -5.16 -12.90 -0.68
N TYR A 124 -4.12 -13.04 -1.50
CA TYR A 124 -4.14 -12.50 -2.85
C TYR A 124 -4.43 -13.53 -3.95
N ASN A 125 -4.40 -14.81 -3.62
CA ASN A 125 -4.72 -15.89 -4.56
C ASN A 125 -5.27 -17.14 -3.87
N SER A 126 -5.88 -18.01 -4.64
CA SER A 126 -6.57 -19.20 -4.15
C SER A 126 -5.62 -20.23 -3.53
N TYR A 127 -4.43 -20.45 -4.10
CA TYR A 127 -3.49 -21.43 -3.55
C TYR A 127 -3.03 -21.06 -2.14
N VAL A 128 -2.66 -19.81 -1.91
CA VAL A 128 -2.24 -19.34 -0.58
C VAL A 128 -3.40 -19.45 0.42
N PHE A 129 -4.62 -19.16 -0.02
CA PHE A 129 -5.82 -19.35 0.80
C PHE A 129 -6.09 -20.83 1.14
N GLN A 130 -5.78 -21.80 0.25
CA GLN A 130 -5.87 -23.23 0.58
C GLN A 130 -4.93 -23.62 1.74
N LEU A 131 -3.80 -22.93 1.90
CA LEU A 131 -2.86 -23.13 3.01
C LEU A 131 -3.26 -22.37 4.30
N ARG A 132 -4.40 -21.68 4.31
CA ARG A 132 -4.86 -20.78 5.38
C ARG A 132 -4.75 -21.42 6.77
N GLN A 133 -5.21 -22.64 6.95
CA GLN A 133 -5.20 -23.29 8.27
C GLN A 133 -3.76 -23.45 8.81
N GLN A 134 -2.83 -23.88 7.96
CA GLN A 134 -1.41 -24.04 8.35
C GLN A 134 -0.75 -22.68 8.61
N ILE A 135 -1.05 -21.68 7.79
CA ILE A 135 -0.52 -20.30 7.92
C ILE A 135 -1.02 -19.66 9.21
N VAL A 136 -2.33 -19.76 9.51
CA VAL A 136 -2.91 -19.22 10.75
C VAL A 136 -2.37 -19.96 11.99
N ALA A 137 -2.23 -21.27 11.95
CA ALA A 137 -1.65 -22.05 13.03
C ALA A 137 -0.17 -21.67 13.28
N ALA A 138 0.63 -21.54 12.23
CA ALA A 138 2.02 -21.09 12.33
C ALA A 138 2.12 -19.67 12.91
N PHE A 139 1.23 -18.78 12.48
CA PHE A 139 1.18 -17.42 13.00
C PHE A 139 0.87 -17.40 14.50
N SER A 140 -0.19 -18.06 14.94
CA SER A 140 -0.60 -18.11 16.34
C SER A 140 0.49 -18.70 17.26
N GLN A 141 1.32 -19.61 16.73
CA GLN A 141 2.46 -20.17 17.46
C GLN A 141 3.62 -19.18 17.64
N VAL A 142 3.84 -18.31 16.65
CA VAL A 142 4.95 -17.34 16.67
C VAL A 142 4.56 -16.03 17.36
N PHE A 143 3.28 -15.67 17.33
CA PHE A 143 2.72 -14.42 17.85
C PHE A 143 1.56 -14.69 18.83
N PRO A 144 1.80 -15.39 19.95
CA PRO A 144 0.76 -15.71 20.92
C PRO A 144 0.19 -14.47 21.62
N GLU A 145 0.89 -13.32 21.53
CA GLU A 145 0.48 -12.03 22.09
C GLU A 145 -0.68 -11.38 21.30
N VAL A 146 -0.94 -11.75 20.05
CA VAL A 146 -2.01 -11.18 19.23
C VAL A 146 -3.38 -11.62 19.74
N LEU A 147 -4.23 -10.66 20.11
CA LEU A 147 -5.52 -10.92 20.73
C LEU A 147 -6.57 -11.48 19.77
N GLY A 148 -6.54 -11.05 18.52
CA GLY A 148 -7.50 -11.50 17.51
C GLY A 148 -7.04 -11.21 16.10
N ALA A 149 -7.62 -11.91 15.13
CA ALA A 149 -7.24 -11.77 13.74
C ALA A 149 -8.42 -11.77 12.80
N TYR A 150 -8.23 -11.04 11.72
CA TYR A 150 -9.16 -10.85 10.62
C TYR A 150 -8.51 -11.26 9.30
N GLU A 151 -9.34 -11.46 8.29
CA GLU A 151 -8.87 -11.73 6.93
C GLU A 151 -9.51 -10.83 5.88
N LYS A 152 -8.78 -10.58 4.81
CA LYS A 152 -9.23 -9.85 3.62
C LYS A 152 -9.00 -10.71 2.38
N ILE A 153 -10.05 -10.94 1.63
CA ILE A 153 -10.01 -11.76 0.42
C ILE A 153 -9.78 -10.85 -0.79
N ARG A 154 -8.59 -10.92 -1.35
CA ARG A 154 -8.17 -10.06 -2.46
C ARG A 154 -8.14 -10.79 -3.82
N PHE A 155 -8.82 -11.92 -3.92
CA PHE A 155 -9.00 -12.69 -5.14
C PHE A 155 -10.49 -13.02 -5.35
N LYS A 156 -10.85 -13.47 -6.54
CA LYS A 156 -12.24 -13.79 -6.88
C LYS A 156 -12.57 -15.24 -6.55
N GLY A 157 -13.85 -15.52 -6.28
CA GLY A 157 -14.36 -16.88 -6.10
C GLY A 157 -14.98 -17.15 -4.73
N LEU A 158 -14.83 -16.24 -3.76
CA LEU A 158 -15.55 -16.29 -2.49
C LEU A 158 -16.67 -15.25 -2.47
N ASN A 159 -17.67 -15.46 -1.61
CA ASN A 159 -18.86 -14.61 -1.49
C ASN A 159 -18.75 -13.57 -0.36
N TYR A 160 -17.58 -13.41 0.23
CA TYR A 160 -17.27 -12.41 1.25
C TYR A 160 -15.90 -11.79 0.98
N GLU A 161 -15.67 -10.59 1.51
CA GLU A 161 -14.42 -9.82 1.35
C GLU A 161 -13.58 -9.78 2.62
N SER A 162 -14.22 -9.95 3.78
CA SER A 162 -13.57 -9.80 5.09
C SER A 162 -14.31 -10.66 6.11
N ASP A 163 -13.56 -11.21 7.08
CA ASP A 163 -14.12 -11.95 8.20
C ASP A 163 -13.19 -11.90 9.42
N HIS A 164 -13.75 -12.13 10.62
CA HIS A 164 -13.02 -12.40 11.85
C HIS A 164 -12.71 -13.89 11.91
N ILE A 165 -11.44 -14.28 12.14
CA ILE A 165 -11.02 -15.68 12.00
C ILE A 165 -10.64 -16.36 13.31
N TYR A 166 -10.17 -15.63 14.31
CA TYR A 166 -9.96 -16.15 15.65
C TYR A 166 -9.72 -15.05 16.71
N GLY A 167 -9.80 -15.44 17.98
CA GLY A 167 -9.51 -14.59 19.13
C GLY A 167 -10.63 -13.62 19.49
N LYS A 168 -10.27 -12.48 20.05
CA LYS A 168 -11.21 -11.41 20.41
C LYS A 168 -11.49 -10.53 19.21
N GLU A 169 -12.71 -10.03 19.09
CA GLU A 169 -13.01 -8.97 18.14
C GLU A 169 -12.46 -7.62 18.64
N ALA A 170 -12.00 -6.79 17.69
CA ALA A 170 -11.55 -5.44 18.01
C ALA A 170 -12.75 -4.57 18.45
N PRO A 171 -12.54 -3.62 19.38
CA PRO A 171 -13.57 -2.68 19.77
C PRO A 171 -14.11 -1.88 18.58
N GLU A 172 -15.38 -1.43 18.65
CA GLU A 172 -16.04 -0.67 17.57
C GLU A 172 -15.27 0.61 17.17
N ASN A 173 -14.73 1.33 18.16
CA ASN A 173 -13.94 2.55 17.94
C ASN A 173 -12.44 2.28 18.12
N PHE A 174 -11.96 1.18 17.56
CA PHE A 174 -10.56 0.80 17.69
C PHE A 174 -9.63 1.79 16.98
N THR A 175 -8.62 2.26 17.71
CA THR A 175 -7.61 3.17 17.19
C THR A 175 -6.21 2.59 17.30
N VAL A 176 -5.33 3.00 16.39
CA VAL A 176 -3.90 2.68 16.40
C VAL A 176 -3.09 3.96 16.33
N LEU A 177 -1.85 3.91 16.75
CA LEU A 177 -0.87 4.99 16.60
C LEU A 177 -0.04 4.79 15.33
N GLU A 178 0.23 5.90 14.65
CA GLU A 178 1.24 6.01 13.61
C GLU A 178 1.91 7.38 13.73
N ASN A 179 3.22 7.41 13.96
CA ASN A 179 3.98 8.64 14.22
C ASN A 179 3.36 9.51 15.34
N GLY A 180 2.81 8.89 16.38
CA GLY A 180 2.16 9.57 17.50
C GLY A 180 0.75 10.11 17.21
N VAL A 181 0.19 9.85 16.04
CA VAL A 181 -1.16 10.25 15.62
C VAL A 181 -2.11 9.07 15.74
N LEU A 182 -3.29 9.27 16.30
CA LEU A 182 -4.34 8.26 16.41
C LEU A 182 -5.14 8.15 15.11
N TYR A 183 -5.30 6.93 14.62
CA TYR A 183 -6.13 6.59 13.48
C TYR A 183 -7.15 5.54 13.85
N GLN A 184 -8.43 5.80 13.58
CA GLN A 184 -9.47 4.80 13.72
C GLN A 184 -9.35 3.76 12.61
N VAL A 185 -9.40 2.48 12.95
CA VAL A 185 -9.31 1.37 12.02
C VAL A 185 -10.53 0.46 12.07
N PHE A 186 -10.89 -0.10 10.93
CA PHE A 186 -12.09 -0.90 10.71
C PHE A 186 -11.68 -2.31 10.28
N MET A 187 -11.57 -3.19 11.26
CA MET A 187 -10.97 -4.51 11.05
C MET A 187 -11.81 -5.41 10.13
N ASN A 188 -13.14 -5.35 10.22
CA ASN A 188 -14.06 -6.21 9.46
C ASN A 188 -15.00 -5.42 8.53
N ASP A 189 -14.50 -4.38 7.85
CA ASP A 189 -15.28 -3.53 6.96
C ASP A 189 -14.79 -3.64 5.50
N GLY A 190 -15.18 -4.73 4.83
CA GLY A 190 -14.73 -5.04 3.48
C GLY A 190 -13.21 -5.11 3.36
N LEU A 191 -12.65 -4.71 2.23
CA LEU A 191 -11.22 -4.85 1.94
C LEU A 191 -10.33 -3.80 2.61
N MET A 192 -10.90 -2.69 3.09
CA MET A 192 -10.13 -1.55 3.60
C MET A 192 -10.15 -1.54 5.13
N THR A 193 -9.11 -0.98 5.73
CA THR A 193 -8.94 -0.92 7.19
C THR A 193 -8.97 0.49 7.77
N GLY A 194 -9.12 1.51 6.93
CA GLY A 194 -9.18 2.92 7.37
C GLY A 194 -7.89 3.69 7.13
N ILE A 195 -6.74 3.03 7.09
CA ILE A 195 -5.44 3.67 6.81
C ILE A 195 -4.58 2.77 5.91
N PHE A 196 -3.81 3.39 5.01
CA PHE A 196 -2.81 2.71 4.18
C PHE A 196 -1.44 2.83 4.84
N LEU A 197 -0.92 1.73 5.41
CA LEU A 197 0.31 1.72 6.19
C LEU A 197 1.57 2.02 5.38
N ASP A 198 1.56 1.80 4.07
CA ASP A 198 2.69 2.05 3.18
C ASP A 198 3.05 3.54 3.01
N GLN A 199 2.18 4.44 3.46
CA GLN A 199 2.37 5.90 3.40
C GLN A 199 2.85 6.52 4.73
N HIS A 200 3.22 5.73 5.73
CA HIS A 200 3.51 6.26 7.06
C HIS A 200 4.73 7.20 7.10
N ASP A 201 5.77 6.95 6.31
CA ASP A 201 6.94 7.84 6.23
C ASP A 201 6.57 9.21 5.65
N VAL A 202 5.65 9.23 4.67
CA VAL A 202 5.18 10.47 4.06
C VAL A 202 4.32 11.26 5.05
N ARG A 203 3.41 10.59 5.77
CA ARG A 203 2.62 11.22 6.85
C ARG A 203 3.51 11.69 7.99
N GLY A 204 4.54 10.93 8.34
CA GLY A 204 5.55 11.34 9.33
C GLY A 204 6.16 12.70 9.00
N SER A 205 6.49 12.97 7.74
CA SER A 205 7.02 14.28 7.35
C SER A 205 6.03 15.44 7.58
N LEU A 206 4.73 15.17 7.52
CA LEU A 206 3.70 16.17 7.83
C LEU A 206 3.58 16.38 9.34
N VAL A 207 3.66 15.30 10.14
CA VAL A 207 3.74 15.39 11.61
C VAL A 207 4.97 16.18 12.04
N ASP A 208 6.11 16.00 11.37
CA ASP A 208 7.36 16.71 11.59
C ASP A 208 7.33 18.21 11.13
N GLY A 209 6.16 18.68 10.69
CA GLY A 209 5.93 20.11 10.43
C GLY A 209 6.16 20.55 8.98
N LEU A 210 6.20 19.68 7.99
CA LEU A 210 6.31 20.08 6.57
C LEU A 210 5.21 21.10 6.16
N ALA A 211 4.03 21.00 6.77
CA ALA A 211 2.89 21.89 6.57
C ALA A 211 2.64 22.87 7.74
N MET A 212 3.57 23.06 8.68
CA MET A 212 3.40 23.91 9.83
C MET A 212 3.06 25.36 9.42
N GLY A 213 1.97 25.90 9.97
CA GLY A 213 1.45 27.25 9.69
C GLY A 213 0.91 27.44 8.26
N LYS A 214 0.70 26.36 7.50
CA LYS A 214 0.29 26.37 6.10
C LYS A 214 -1.10 25.78 5.90
N SER A 215 -1.74 26.14 4.78
CA SER A 215 -2.95 25.48 4.28
C SER A 215 -2.60 24.23 3.47
N LEU A 216 -3.27 23.10 3.75
CA LEU A 216 -3.06 21.84 3.04
C LEU A 216 -4.32 21.38 2.33
N LEU A 217 -4.18 21.01 1.06
CA LEU A 217 -5.21 20.31 0.27
C LEU A 217 -4.83 18.84 0.09
N ASN A 218 -5.69 17.94 0.56
CA ASN A 218 -5.54 16.50 0.42
C ASN A 218 -6.55 15.97 -0.60
N MET A 219 -6.05 15.56 -1.76
CA MET A 219 -6.85 15.04 -2.86
C MET A 219 -6.86 13.51 -2.87
N PHE A 220 -8.02 12.89 -3.15
CA PHE A 220 -8.28 11.46 -2.98
C PHE A 220 -8.09 11.06 -1.50
N SER A 221 -8.70 11.87 -0.63
CA SER A 221 -8.32 11.90 0.79
C SER A 221 -8.71 10.66 1.59
N TYR A 222 -9.61 9.83 1.07
CA TYR A 222 -10.16 8.63 1.75
C TYR A 222 -10.63 9.00 3.18
N THR A 223 -9.91 8.61 4.22
CA THR A 223 -10.18 8.92 5.63
C THR A 223 -9.45 10.17 6.13
N ALA A 224 -8.90 10.97 5.25
CA ALA A 224 -8.12 12.18 5.53
C ALA A 224 -6.85 11.97 6.38
N ALA A 225 -6.23 10.78 6.34
CA ALA A 225 -5.05 10.47 7.14
C ALA A 225 -3.89 11.47 6.94
N PHE A 226 -3.63 11.95 5.72
CA PHE A 226 -2.65 13.02 5.47
C PHE A 226 -3.05 14.35 6.10
N SER A 227 -4.35 14.69 6.09
CA SER A 227 -4.84 15.93 6.69
C SER A 227 -4.72 15.92 8.20
N VAL A 228 -5.02 14.78 8.85
CA VAL A 228 -4.84 14.61 10.30
C VAL A 228 -3.36 14.72 10.67
N ALA A 229 -2.47 14.04 9.94
CA ALA A 229 -1.02 14.15 10.15
C ALA A 229 -0.52 15.60 10.02
N ALA A 230 -1.00 16.34 9.00
CA ALA A 230 -0.66 17.73 8.81
C ALA A 230 -1.20 18.62 9.94
N ALA A 231 -2.43 18.41 10.39
CA ALA A 231 -3.03 19.16 11.50
C ALA A 231 -2.25 18.93 12.81
N MET A 232 -1.88 17.68 13.11
CA MET A 232 -1.03 17.33 14.26
C MET A 232 0.36 17.96 14.14
N GLY A 233 0.92 18.10 12.94
CA GLY A 233 2.18 18.79 12.65
C GLY A 233 2.04 20.32 12.54
N GLY A 234 0.90 20.91 12.93
CA GLY A 234 0.71 22.37 13.03
C GLY A 234 0.26 23.05 11.74
N ALA A 235 -0.35 22.34 10.78
CA ALA A 235 -1.00 22.99 9.65
C ALA A 235 -2.12 23.91 10.15
N SER A 236 -2.22 25.13 9.59
CA SER A 236 -3.24 26.11 9.99
C SER A 236 -4.64 25.77 9.50
N GLU A 237 -4.72 25.07 8.38
CA GLU A 237 -5.97 24.68 7.72
C GLU A 237 -5.76 23.43 6.89
N THR A 238 -6.76 22.55 6.82
CA THR A 238 -6.76 21.41 5.88
C THR A 238 -8.08 21.31 5.13
N THR A 239 -7.99 20.97 3.85
CA THR A 239 -9.13 20.62 3.02
C THR A 239 -8.95 19.21 2.47
N SER A 240 -9.85 18.30 2.79
CA SER A 240 -9.86 16.92 2.34
C SER A 240 -10.95 16.72 1.29
N VAL A 241 -10.59 16.21 0.10
CA VAL A 241 -11.51 16.01 -1.02
C VAL A 241 -11.54 14.54 -1.41
N ASP A 242 -12.71 13.93 -1.36
CA ASP A 242 -12.96 12.56 -1.82
C ASP A 242 -14.35 12.44 -2.44
N LEU A 243 -14.51 11.50 -3.37
CA LEU A 243 -15.80 11.26 -4.04
C LEU A 243 -16.76 10.45 -3.17
N ALA A 244 -16.26 9.58 -2.29
CA ALA A 244 -17.06 8.69 -1.47
C ALA A 244 -17.73 9.47 -0.32
N LYS A 245 -19.05 9.41 -0.22
CA LYS A 245 -19.80 10.09 0.85
C LYS A 245 -19.35 9.68 2.25
N ARG A 246 -19.04 8.39 2.44
CA ARG A 246 -18.56 7.81 3.70
C ARG A 246 -17.22 8.40 4.15
N SER A 247 -16.37 8.87 3.22
CA SER A 247 -15.07 9.48 3.54
C SER A 247 -15.19 10.64 4.53
N LYS A 248 -16.26 11.42 4.47
CA LYS A 248 -16.48 12.55 5.38
C LYS A 248 -16.59 12.11 6.84
N GLU A 249 -17.44 11.12 7.12
CA GLU A 249 -17.66 10.61 8.48
C GLU A 249 -16.38 9.99 9.05
N LEU A 250 -15.67 9.19 8.25
CA LEU A 250 -14.41 8.57 8.63
C LEU A 250 -13.31 9.62 8.88
N SER A 251 -13.29 10.69 8.09
CA SER A 251 -12.34 11.80 8.27
C SER A 251 -12.59 12.54 9.58
N VAL A 252 -13.84 12.86 9.89
CA VAL A 252 -14.22 13.52 11.15
C VAL A 252 -13.79 12.66 12.35
N ALA A 253 -14.03 11.35 12.30
CA ALA A 253 -13.65 10.43 13.38
C ALA A 253 -12.13 10.44 13.67
N HIS A 254 -11.28 10.57 12.63
CA HIS A 254 -9.82 10.70 12.81
C HIS A 254 -9.43 12.01 13.51
N PHE A 255 -10.06 13.14 13.16
CA PHE A 255 -9.82 14.42 13.81
C PHE A 255 -10.27 14.39 15.27
N GLU A 256 -11.45 13.88 15.55
CA GLU A 256 -12.01 13.74 16.90
C GLU A 256 -11.15 12.83 17.78
N ALA A 257 -10.64 11.71 17.25
CA ALA A 257 -9.74 10.79 17.98
C ALA A 257 -8.47 11.49 18.48
N ASN A 258 -8.00 12.54 17.78
CA ASN A 258 -6.84 13.34 18.15
C ASN A 258 -7.20 14.63 18.90
N GLY A 259 -8.47 14.86 19.23
CA GLY A 259 -8.92 16.09 19.91
C GLY A 259 -8.76 17.36 19.07
N ILE A 260 -8.70 17.25 17.75
CA ILE A 260 -8.52 18.38 16.84
C ILE A 260 -9.87 19.06 16.59
N SER A 261 -9.95 20.38 16.79
CA SER A 261 -11.13 21.17 16.42
C SER A 261 -11.37 21.14 14.92
N LEU A 262 -12.62 21.00 14.50
CA LEU A 262 -12.98 20.94 13.09
C LEU A 262 -13.11 22.33 12.43
N GLU A 263 -12.92 23.43 13.16
CA GLU A 263 -13.21 24.80 12.69
C GLU A 263 -12.46 25.18 11.41
N ASN A 264 -11.18 24.78 11.31
CA ASN A 264 -10.31 25.07 10.15
C ASN A 264 -10.05 23.84 9.28
N HIS A 265 -10.89 22.79 9.39
CA HIS A 265 -10.70 21.55 8.67
C HIS A 265 -11.94 21.18 7.87
N HIS A 266 -11.79 21.13 6.55
CA HIS A 266 -12.91 21.00 5.60
C HIS A 266 -12.93 19.63 4.95
N PHE A 267 -14.10 19.00 4.91
CA PHE A 267 -14.31 17.69 4.32
C PHE A 267 -15.32 17.80 3.17
N ILE A 268 -14.84 17.67 1.94
CA ILE A 268 -15.58 17.93 0.72
C ILE A 268 -15.85 16.62 -0.03
N VAL A 269 -17.13 16.28 -0.16
CA VAL A 269 -17.55 15.13 -0.99
C VAL A 269 -17.73 15.62 -2.43
N MET A 270 -16.69 15.46 -3.23
CA MET A 270 -16.67 15.93 -4.63
C MET A 270 -15.64 15.12 -5.44
N ASP A 271 -15.87 15.03 -6.74
CA ASP A 271 -14.84 14.54 -7.68
C ASP A 271 -13.64 15.48 -7.68
N VAL A 272 -12.43 14.93 -7.60
CA VAL A 272 -11.18 15.69 -7.50
C VAL A 272 -10.98 16.64 -8.68
N PHE A 273 -11.27 16.21 -9.91
CA PHE A 273 -11.14 17.06 -11.11
C PHE A 273 -12.17 18.20 -11.14
N GLU A 274 -13.37 17.97 -10.62
CA GLU A 274 -14.38 19.03 -10.47
C GLU A 274 -13.99 19.98 -9.33
N TYR A 275 -13.34 19.48 -8.28
CA TYR A 275 -12.83 20.34 -7.19
C TYR A 275 -11.73 21.29 -7.67
N PHE A 276 -10.78 20.86 -8.49
CA PHE A 276 -9.78 21.75 -9.09
C PHE A 276 -10.42 22.90 -9.84
N LYS A 277 -11.43 22.62 -10.67
CA LYS A 277 -12.18 23.66 -11.39
C LYS A 277 -12.93 24.62 -10.45
N TYR A 278 -13.54 24.06 -9.41
CA TYR A 278 -14.24 24.83 -8.38
C TYR A 278 -13.27 25.76 -7.65
N ALA A 279 -12.15 25.24 -7.13
CA ALA A 279 -11.14 26.00 -6.42
C ALA A 279 -10.58 27.14 -7.27
N LYS A 280 -10.18 26.87 -8.52
CA LYS A 280 -9.71 27.87 -9.48
C LYS A 280 -10.74 28.98 -9.70
N ARG A 281 -12.01 28.64 -9.95
CA ARG A 281 -13.10 29.60 -10.17
C ARG A 281 -13.39 30.46 -8.94
N LYS A 282 -13.20 29.90 -7.73
CA LYS A 282 -13.42 30.57 -6.45
C LYS A 282 -12.19 31.34 -5.96
N GLY A 283 -11.06 31.23 -6.64
CA GLY A 283 -9.79 31.86 -6.21
C GLY A 283 -9.21 31.24 -4.95
N LEU A 284 -9.55 29.95 -4.67
CA LEU A 284 -8.95 29.22 -3.55
C LEU A 284 -7.54 28.79 -3.92
N SER A 285 -6.61 28.88 -2.98
CA SER A 285 -5.23 28.43 -3.16
C SER A 285 -4.67 27.82 -1.88
N TYR A 286 -3.65 26.99 -2.02
CA TYR A 286 -3.09 26.17 -0.94
C TYR A 286 -1.56 26.23 -0.95
N ASP A 287 -0.96 26.04 0.22
CA ASP A 287 0.50 26.03 0.37
C ASP A 287 1.07 24.63 0.15
N VAL A 288 0.30 23.60 0.50
CA VAL A 288 0.69 22.18 0.30
C VAL A 288 -0.46 21.44 -0.36
N ILE A 289 -0.17 20.68 -1.43
CA ILE A 289 -1.15 19.81 -2.10
C ILE A 289 -0.64 18.38 -2.10
N VAL A 290 -1.42 17.46 -1.53
CA VAL A 290 -1.17 16.02 -1.56
C VAL A 290 -2.00 15.38 -2.66
N LEU A 291 -1.35 14.59 -3.51
CA LEU A 291 -1.94 13.83 -4.60
C LEU A 291 -1.63 12.34 -4.40
N ASP A 292 -2.61 11.57 -3.94
CA ASP A 292 -2.51 10.11 -3.74
C ASP A 292 -3.66 9.39 -4.48
N PRO A 293 -3.68 9.46 -5.82
CA PRO A 293 -4.76 8.88 -6.60
C PRO A 293 -4.76 7.35 -6.54
N PRO A 294 -5.92 6.69 -6.67
CA PRO A 294 -5.95 5.27 -6.98
C PRO A 294 -5.41 5.03 -8.41
N SER A 295 -4.82 3.87 -8.67
CA SER A 295 -4.24 3.52 -9.99
C SER A 295 -5.21 3.75 -11.15
N PHE A 296 -6.52 3.60 -10.89
CA PHE A 296 -7.60 3.95 -11.80
C PHE A 296 -8.73 4.63 -11.03
N ALA A 297 -9.13 5.81 -11.49
CA ALA A 297 -10.34 6.49 -11.03
C ALA A 297 -11.31 6.67 -12.20
N ARG A 298 -12.57 6.40 -11.97
CA ARG A 298 -13.63 6.58 -12.97
C ARG A 298 -14.78 7.40 -12.38
N ASN A 299 -15.10 8.50 -13.03
CA ASN A 299 -16.34 9.22 -12.81
C ASN A 299 -17.29 9.06 -14.03
N LYS A 300 -18.47 9.66 -13.99
CA LYS A 300 -19.46 9.57 -15.07
C LYS A 300 -18.97 10.11 -16.42
N LYS A 301 -17.92 10.94 -16.45
CA LYS A 301 -17.45 11.67 -17.63
C LYS A 301 -16.05 11.31 -18.08
N GLN A 302 -15.22 10.77 -17.19
CA GLN A 302 -13.79 10.59 -17.44
C GLN A 302 -13.24 9.36 -16.73
N THR A 303 -12.33 8.65 -17.39
CA THR A 303 -11.49 7.62 -16.76
C THR A 303 -10.09 8.21 -16.62
N PHE A 304 -9.57 8.21 -15.40
CA PHE A 304 -8.20 8.60 -15.08
C PHE A 304 -7.34 7.34 -14.96
N SER A 305 -6.15 7.39 -15.53
CA SER A 305 -5.11 6.37 -15.37
C SER A 305 -3.82 7.04 -14.94
N GLU A 306 -3.25 6.63 -13.81
CA GLU A 306 -1.97 7.16 -13.31
C GLU A 306 -0.87 7.12 -14.37
N VAL A 307 -0.80 6.03 -15.14
CA VAL A 307 0.21 5.85 -16.20
C VAL A 307 0.19 6.95 -17.26
N LYS A 308 -0.99 7.48 -17.58
CA LYS A 308 -1.20 8.38 -18.73
C LYS A 308 -1.53 9.81 -18.34
N ASP A 309 -2.23 10.00 -17.23
CA ASP A 309 -2.93 11.23 -16.92
C ASP A 309 -2.37 11.98 -15.69
N TYR A 310 -1.34 11.45 -15.03
CA TYR A 310 -0.80 12.06 -13.81
C TYR A 310 -0.35 13.52 -14.01
N HIS A 311 0.20 13.83 -15.17
CA HIS A 311 0.59 15.19 -15.54
C HIS A 311 -0.56 16.21 -15.46
N LYS A 312 -1.82 15.77 -15.65
CA LYS A 312 -3.00 16.64 -15.52
C LYS A 312 -3.26 17.03 -14.07
N LEU A 313 -3.03 16.11 -13.12
CA LEU A 313 -3.13 16.40 -11.68
C LEU A 313 -2.10 17.45 -11.28
N ILE A 314 -0.85 17.29 -11.70
CA ILE A 314 0.22 18.26 -11.45
C ILE A 314 -0.15 19.64 -12.03
N SER A 315 -0.54 19.69 -13.30
CA SER A 315 -0.91 20.96 -13.94
C SER A 315 -2.07 21.67 -13.24
N GLN A 316 -3.13 20.94 -12.85
CA GLN A 316 -4.27 21.50 -12.14
C GLN A 316 -3.90 21.94 -10.71
N SER A 317 -2.98 21.23 -10.05
CA SER A 317 -2.46 21.63 -8.74
C SER A 317 -1.72 22.96 -8.83
N LEU A 318 -0.89 23.16 -9.85
CA LEU A 318 -0.16 24.42 -10.06
C LEU A 318 -1.06 25.62 -10.27
N ASP A 319 -2.29 25.43 -10.76
CA ASP A 319 -3.28 26.50 -10.93
C ASP A 319 -3.85 27.05 -9.61
N ILE A 320 -3.76 26.25 -8.54
CA ILE A 320 -4.31 26.58 -7.22
C ILE A 320 -3.26 26.47 -6.10
N LEU A 321 -1.98 26.40 -6.45
CA LEU A 321 -0.87 26.37 -5.51
C LEU A 321 -0.35 27.78 -5.27
N ASN A 322 -0.13 28.16 -4.01
CA ASN A 322 0.50 29.42 -3.64
C ASN A 322 1.95 29.47 -4.14
N PRO A 323 2.50 30.68 -4.42
CA PRO A 323 3.90 30.83 -4.78
C PRO A 323 4.83 30.19 -3.75
N GLY A 324 5.77 29.36 -4.20
CA GLY A 324 6.68 28.63 -3.32
C GLY A 324 6.02 27.45 -2.57
N GLY A 325 4.81 27.08 -2.95
CA GLY A 325 4.08 25.96 -2.37
C GLY A 325 4.69 24.60 -2.68
N ILE A 326 4.18 23.57 -2.03
CA ILE A 326 4.69 22.20 -2.07
C ILE A 326 3.64 21.27 -2.70
N ILE A 327 4.07 20.40 -3.61
CA ILE A 327 3.27 19.28 -4.10
C ILE A 327 3.90 17.98 -3.59
N ILE A 328 3.09 17.13 -2.94
CA ILE A 328 3.43 15.76 -2.59
C ILE A 328 2.69 14.86 -3.58
N ALA A 329 3.42 14.28 -4.51
CA ALA A 329 2.89 13.43 -5.57
C ALA A 329 3.20 11.97 -5.28
N SER A 330 2.17 11.11 -5.21
CA SER A 330 2.27 9.68 -4.89
C SER A 330 1.71 8.82 -6.03
N THR A 331 2.29 7.65 -6.24
CA THR A 331 1.73 6.55 -7.03
C THR A 331 2.10 5.20 -6.42
N ASN A 332 1.11 4.30 -6.33
CA ASN A 332 1.29 2.92 -5.89
C ASN A 332 1.25 1.92 -7.07
N ALA A 333 1.26 2.40 -8.31
CA ALA A 333 1.21 1.57 -9.49
C ALA A 333 2.54 0.85 -9.74
N ALA A 334 2.56 -0.48 -9.55
CA ALA A 334 3.76 -1.32 -9.74
C ALA A 334 4.31 -1.28 -11.18
N ASN A 335 3.44 -1.06 -12.18
CA ASN A 335 3.80 -0.97 -13.59
C ASN A 335 4.30 0.42 -14.03
N VAL A 336 4.39 1.38 -13.12
CA VAL A 336 4.95 2.71 -13.36
C VAL A 336 6.34 2.78 -12.74
N SER A 337 7.40 2.82 -13.56
CA SER A 337 8.78 3.02 -13.05
C SER A 337 8.96 4.43 -12.47
N ARG A 338 9.97 4.61 -11.59
CA ARG A 338 10.32 5.93 -11.06
C ARG A 338 10.60 6.94 -12.17
N GLN A 339 11.26 6.51 -13.24
CA GLN A 339 11.53 7.37 -14.40
C GLN A 339 10.24 7.85 -15.06
N LYS A 340 9.32 6.92 -15.39
CA LYS A 340 8.03 7.26 -16.00
C LYS A 340 7.20 8.18 -15.10
N PHE A 341 7.24 7.98 -13.80
CA PHE A 341 6.55 8.85 -12.85
C PHE A 341 7.14 10.25 -12.86
N THR A 342 8.46 10.40 -12.84
CA THR A 342 9.15 11.70 -12.95
C THR A 342 8.82 12.38 -14.29
N GLU A 343 8.83 11.66 -15.40
CA GLU A 343 8.45 12.19 -16.71
C GLU A 343 7.00 12.75 -16.75
N GLN A 344 6.07 12.08 -16.05
CA GLN A 344 4.69 12.60 -15.91
C GLN A 344 4.65 13.88 -15.07
N ILE A 345 5.43 13.95 -14.00
CA ILE A 345 5.56 15.15 -13.17
C ILE A 345 6.12 16.30 -13.99
N ASP A 346 7.25 16.12 -14.67
CA ASP A 346 7.91 17.13 -15.49
C ASP A 346 6.98 17.65 -16.59
N LYS A 347 6.24 16.75 -17.24
CA LYS A 347 5.21 17.10 -18.24
C LYS A 347 4.12 17.98 -17.63
N GLY A 348 3.70 17.71 -16.40
CA GLY A 348 2.69 18.51 -15.68
C GLY A 348 3.18 19.89 -15.30
N PHE A 349 4.46 20.04 -14.98
CA PHE A 349 5.09 21.34 -14.68
C PHE A 349 5.20 22.24 -15.92
N ALA A 350 5.21 21.69 -17.13
CA ALA A 350 5.17 22.42 -18.38
C ALA A 350 6.23 23.56 -18.48
N GLY A 351 7.46 23.30 -18.01
CA GLY A 351 8.58 24.24 -18.02
C GLY A 351 8.74 25.10 -16.76
N ARG A 352 7.81 25.02 -15.80
CA ARG A 352 8.03 25.58 -14.45
C ARG A 352 9.10 24.75 -13.74
N THR A 353 9.80 25.37 -12.79
CA THR A 353 10.87 24.70 -12.04
C THR A 353 10.43 24.33 -10.62
N TYR A 354 11.00 23.27 -10.12
CA TYR A 354 10.79 22.80 -8.74
C TYR A 354 12.07 22.24 -8.13
N GLN A 355 12.15 22.32 -6.82
CA GLN A 355 13.17 21.64 -6.03
C GLN A 355 12.57 20.38 -5.41
N VAL A 356 13.18 19.22 -5.62
CA VAL A 356 12.82 18.00 -4.90
C VAL A 356 13.25 18.14 -3.44
N LEU A 357 12.29 18.03 -2.52
CA LEU A 357 12.54 18.05 -1.08
C LEU A 357 12.89 16.64 -0.60
N ASN A 358 12.02 15.66 -0.91
CA ASN A 358 12.21 14.27 -0.53
C ASN A 358 11.68 13.31 -1.61
N LYS A 359 12.23 12.09 -1.60
CA LYS A 359 11.73 10.94 -2.37
C LYS A 359 11.52 9.78 -1.43
N TYR A 360 10.31 9.23 -1.42
CA TYR A 360 9.96 8.07 -0.60
C TYR A 360 9.72 6.84 -1.49
N GLY A 361 9.89 5.68 -0.92
CA GLY A 361 9.48 4.38 -1.43
C GLY A 361 8.66 3.67 -0.36
N LEU A 362 8.63 2.35 -0.41
CA LEU A 362 8.06 1.56 0.66
C LEU A 362 8.86 1.77 1.95
N PRO A 363 8.18 1.95 3.10
CA PRO A 363 8.83 2.08 4.40
C PRO A 363 9.50 0.78 4.84
N ALA A 364 10.27 0.84 5.91
CA ALA A 364 11.19 -0.23 6.32
C ALA A 364 10.47 -1.54 6.71
N ASP A 365 9.24 -1.47 7.19
CA ASP A 365 8.39 -2.63 7.51
C ASP A 365 7.85 -3.33 6.24
N PHE A 366 7.73 -2.61 5.12
CA PHE A 366 7.34 -3.15 3.82
C PHE A 366 8.54 -3.73 3.09
N ILE A 367 9.13 -4.79 3.64
CA ILE A 367 10.28 -5.46 3.01
C ILE A 367 9.88 -5.96 1.64
N TYR A 368 10.70 -5.64 0.64
CA TYR A 368 10.46 -6.00 -0.75
C TYR A 368 11.66 -6.73 -1.36
N ASN A 369 11.44 -7.44 -2.46
CA ASN A 369 12.51 -8.10 -3.19
C ASN A 369 13.37 -7.07 -3.95
N LYS A 370 14.58 -6.78 -3.43
CA LYS A 370 15.50 -5.80 -4.03
C LYS A 370 15.99 -6.16 -5.44
N LYS A 371 15.79 -7.40 -5.88
CA LYS A 371 16.15 -7.88 -7.23
C LYS A 371 15.01 -7.72 -8.23
N ASP A 372 13.83 -7.31 -7.77
CA ASP A 372 12.65 -7.01 -8.58
C ASP A 372 12.15 -5.59 -8.27
N GLU A 373 12.40 -4.65 -9.17
CA GLU A 373 12.03 -3.25 -8.99
C GLU A 373 10.51 -3.08 -8.83
N SER A 374 9.70 -3.93 -9.45
CA SER A 374 8.23 -3.90 -9.33
C SER A 374 7.74 -4.22 -7.92
N SER A 375 8.54 -4.91 -7.12
CA SER A 375 8.26 -5.21 -5.71
C SER A 375 8.25 -3.94 -4.84
N ASN A 376 9.01 -2.89 -5.22
CA ASN A 376 8.97 -1.57 -4.59
C ASN A 376 7.97 -0.67 -5.33
N TYR A 377 6.69 -0.94 -5.15
CA TYR A 377 5.62 -0.31 -5.92
C TYR A 377 5.34 1.15 -5.56
N LEU A 378 5.65 1.61 -4.35
CA LEU A 378 5.36 2.98 -3.91
C LEU A 378 6.44 3.95 -4.41
N LYS A 379 6.01 5.07 -4.97
CA LYS A 379 6.87 6.20 -5.36
C LYS A 379 6.19 7.49 -4.92
N VAL A 380 6.85 8.24 -4.03
CA VAL A 380 6.37 9.56 -3.62
C VAL A 380 7.49 10.57 -3.79
N ILE A 381 7.14 11.72 -4.32
CA ILE A 381 8.07 12.85 -4.49
C ILE A 381 7.41 14.10 -3.90
N SER A 382 8.05 14.70 -2.91
CA SER A 382 7.69 16.01 -2.42
C SER A 382 8.54 17.09 -3.10
N MET A 383 7.89 18.12 -3.63
CA MET A 383 8.49 19.13 -4.49
C MET A 383 8.05 20.52 -4.09
N LYS A 384 9.01 21.43 -3.92
CA LYS A 384 8.73 22.87 -3.73
C LYS A 384 8.81 23.57 -5.08
N VAL A 385 7.74 24.25 -5.48
CA VAL A 385 7.70 25.02 -6.72
C VAL A 385 8.54 26.27 -6.58
N THR A 386 9.43 26.54 -7.54
CA THR A 386 10.39 27.65 -7.45
C THR A 386 10.14 28.77 -8.45
N LYS A 387 9.56 28.48 -9.60
CA LYS A 387 9.14 29.44 -10.63
C LYS A 387 7.99 28.89 -11.47
#